data_19d98e9da2446f9cac4609b26be02335
#
_entry.id   19d98e9da2446f9cac4609b26be02335
#
_cell.length_a   1.000
_cell.length_b   1.000
_cell.length_c   1.000
_cell.angle_alpha   90.00
_cell.angle_beta   90.00
_cell.angle_gamma   90.00
#
_symmetry.space_group_name_H-M   'P 1'
#
loop_
_entity.id
_entity.type
_entity.pdbx_description
1 polymer ?
#
loop_
_entity_poly.entity_id
_entity_poly.type
_entity_poly.pdbx_seq_one_letter_code
_entity_poly.pdbx_strand_id
1 'polypeptide(L)'
;MTRTAWIAAAVLLAACGGSPSATQATPTRQTPGPLGDTWTWDGAIWHRAAGAGPTARYQASLAYDSKRNVFVLFGGQTAKGTSDETWTWDGKVWKQMSPAHKPPPRRAAGMAYDPAHQVVVLFGGLIPDQAEGRDANDTWTWDGSDWLHVDTGPGPPPERDGLNLTTAGDRVILFGGHFFNTAYFGDAWSWDGKTWARLDTGPRPPGRGAAAVAWDPVDSSLFIVGGLGFNATAGIGALGTPLGDAWTFVGGRWTQLSGSGPGRLAYANAIWDRAGTRLVVLLGMRCPDPSNAAWAWDGKAWSQLANTPIPPRWGATLAQATDGKALLFGGSNEAGC
;
A
#
# COMPACT_ATOMS: atom_id res chain seq x y z
N MET A 1 -76.46 8.07 53.39
CA MET A 1 -75.38 8.68 54.21
C MET A 1 -74.07 8.02 53.80
N THR A 2 -73.42 8.57 52.84
CA THR A 2 -72.15 7.99 52.27
C THR A 2 -71.10 9.10 52.35
N ARG A 3 -70.05 8.83 53.12
CA ARG A 3 -68.86 9.70 53.26
C ARG A 3 -67.88 9.40 52.17
N THR A 4 -67.55 10.35 51.36
CA THR A 4 -66.57 10.37 50.36
C THR A 4 -65.21 10.68 51.00
N ALA A 5 -64.20 9.76 50.86
CA ALA A 5 -62.83 9.97 51.31
C ALA A 5 -62.01 10.47 50.13
N TRP A 6 -61.30 11.59 50.30
CA TRP A 6 -60.32 12.12 49.36
C TRP A 6 -58.94 11.51 49.65
N ILE A 7 -58.38 10.88 48.66
CA ILE A 7 -56.98 10.40 48.69
C ILE A 7 -56.14 11.46 47.99
N ALA A 8 -55.25 12.09 48.72
CA ALA A 8 -54.26 13.00 48.16
C ALA A 8 -53.08 12.17 47.54
N ALA A 9 -52.90 12.29 46.25
CA ALA A 9 -51.71 11.70 45.55
C ALA A 9 -50.50 12.65 45.66
N ALA A 10 -49.49 12.24 46.36
CA ALA A 10 -48.19 12.91 46.37
C ALA A 10 -47.43 12.63 45.08
N VAL A 11 -47.18 13.68 44.31
CA VAL A 11 -46.32 13.61 43.11
C VAL A 11 -44.88 13.72 43.58
N LEU A 12 -44.12 12.61 43.48
CA LEU A 12 -42.69 12.61 43.61
C LEU A 12 -42.08 13.12 42.29
N LEU A 13 -41.50 14.29 42.31
CA LEU A 13 -40.61 14.79 41.24
C LEU A 13 -39.27 14.07 41.34
N ALA A 14 -39.05 13.09 40.46
CA ALA A 14 -37.72 12.52 40.22
C ALA A 14 -36.90 13.53 39.46
N ALA A 15 -35.86 14.08 40.05
CA ALA A 15 -34.86 14.87 39.39
C ALA A 15 -34.03 13.96 38.48
N CYS A 16 -34.20 14.07 37.17
CA CYS A 16 -33.28 13.47 36.18
C CYS A 16 -31.94 14.17 36.26
N GLY A 17 -30.99 13.55 36.94
CA GLY A 17 -29.57 13.91 36.86
C GLY A 17 -29.08 13.62 35.43
N GLY A 18 -28.94 14.66 34.61
CA GLY A 18 -28.31 14.55 33.30
C GLY A 18 -26.83 14.20 33.49
N SER A 19 -26.45 13.03 33.05
CA SER A 19 -25.02 12.68 32.85
C SER A 19 -24.42 13.71 31.88
N PRO A 20 -23.19 14.19 32.12
CA PRO A 20 -22.53 15.09 31.16
C PRO A 20 -22.34 14.33 29.86
N SER A 21 -22.96 14.82 28.78
CA SER A 21 -22.67 14.36 27.43
C SER A 21 -21.15 14.47 27.20
N ALA A 22 -20.52 13.35 26.98
CA ALA A 22 -19.16 13.35 26.51
C ALA A 22 -19.11 14.17 25.22
N THR A 23 -18.45 15.31 25.27
CA THR A 23 -18.18 16.17 24.13
C THR A 23 -17.36 15.32 23.17
N GLN A 24 -17.95 14.83 22.10
CA GLN A 24 -17.21 14.24 21.01
C GLN A 24 -16.24 15.32 20.52
N ALA A 25 -14.95 15.09 20.75
CA ALA A 25 -13.91 15.95 20.19
C ALA A 25 -14.12 16.00 18.68
N THR A 26 -14.39 17.19 18.17
CA THR A 26 -14.46 17.45 16.73
C THR A 26 -13.15 16.96 16.13
N PRO A 27 -13.16 16.07 15.13
CA PRO A 27 -11.94 15.60 14.53
C PRO A 27 -11.17 16.81 14.01
N THR A 28 -10.01 17.09 14.58
CA THR A 28 -9.10 18.13 14.10
C THR A 28 -8.80 17.81 12.64
N ARG A 29 -9.24 18.69 11.75
CA ARG A 29 -8.97 18.58 10.31
C ARG A 29 -7.45 18.59 10.16
N GLN A 30 -6.88 17.43 9.84
CA GLN A 30 -5.45 17.33 9.57
C GLN A 30 -5.08 18.25 8.42
N THR A 31 -3.96 18.97 8.55
CA THR A 31 -3.40 19.77 7.46
C THR A 31 -3.13 18.82 6.27
N PRO A 32 -3.55 19.20 5.04
CA PRO A 32 -3.22 18.40 3.87
C PRO A 32 -1.70 18.25 3.71
N GLY A 33 -1.27 17.07 3.34
CA GLY A 33 0.16 16.78 3.12
C GLY A 33 0.57 15.35 3.44
N PRO A 34 1.90 15.10 3.40
CA PRO A 34 2.45 13.81 3.78
C PRO A 34 2.16 13.47 5.25
N LEU A 35 1.91 12.19 5.49
CA LEU A 35 1.64 11.61 6.81
C LEU A 35 2.87 10.82 7.31
N GLY A 36 3.05 10.74 8.63
CA GLY A 36 4.20 10.06 9.26
C GLY A 36 3.78 9.07 10.34
N ASP A 37 2.51 8.67 10.37
CA ASP A 37 2.02 7.69 11.32
C ASP A 37 2.30 6.26 10.86
N THR A 38 2.49 5.39 11.85
CA THR A 38 2.73 3.96 11.68
C THR A 38 1.51 3.20 12.16
N TRP A 39 1.06 2.23 11.37
CA TRP A 39 -0.03 1.34 11.72
C TRP A 39 0.39 -0.11 11.57
N THR A 40 0.01 -0.95 12.51
CA THR A 40 0.28 -2.38 12.51
C THR A 40 -1.02 -3.17 12.49
N TRP A 41 -1.06 -4.20 11.65
CA TRP A 41 -2.12 -5.20 11.58
C TRP A 41 -1.67 -6.45 12.32
N ASP A 42 -2.43 -6.90 13.30
CA ASP A 42 -2.11 -8.08 14.13
C ASP A 42 -2.66 -9.40 13.59
N GLY A 43 -3.38 -9.35 12.47
CA GLY A 43 -4.14 -10.45 11.90
C GLY A 43 -5.65 -10.28 12.03
N ALA A 44 -6.11 -9.29 12.83
CA ALA A 44 -7.53 -9.04 13.07
C ALA A 44 -7.91 -7.55 13.05
N ILE A 45 -7.10 -6.69 13.66
CA ILE A 45 -7.37 -5.25 13.77
C ILE A 45 -6.13 -4.39 13.52
N TRP A 46 -6.37 -3.14 13.14
CA TRP A 46 -5.31 -2.15 12.96
C TRP A 46 -5.06 -1.38 14.26
N HIS A 47 -3.81 -1.26 14.63
CA HIS A 47 -3.33 -0.49 15.77
C HIS A 47 -2.42 0.65 15.31
N ARG A 48 -2.62 1.84 15.86
CA ARG A 48 -1.69 2.93 15.65
C ARG A 48 -0.48 2.73 16.57
N ALA A 49 0.70 2.61 16.00
CA ALA A 49 1.93 2.52 16.77
C ALA A 49 2.33 3.89 17.31
N ALA A 50 2.87 3.90 18.53
CA ALA A 50 3.45 5.09 19.15
C ALA A 50 4.97 5.13 18.88
N GLY A 51 5.56 6.33 19.01
CA GLY A 51 7.01 6.52 18.94
C GLY A 51 7.46 7.36 17.74
N ALA A 52 8.74 7.73 17.76
CA ALA A 52 9.39 8.44 16.68
C ALA A 52 9.69 7.48 15.52
N GLY A 53 9.65 7.99 14.31
CA GLY A 53 9.90 7.21 13.11
C GLY A 53 10.39 8.08 11.95
N PRO A 54 10.34 7.55 10.72
CA PRO A 54 10.69 8.31 9.54
C PRO A 54 9.86 9.59 9.43
N THR A 55 10.44 10.64 8.85
CA THR A 55 9.71 11.86 8.51
C THR A 55 8.49 11.52 7.64
N ALA A 56 7.39 12.26 7.82
CA ALA A 56 6.17 12.13 7.04
C ALA A 56 6.45 12.08 5.53
N ARG A 57 5.92 11.04 4.84
CA ARG A 57 6.20 10.79 3.42
C ARG A 57 5.12 9.92 2.76
N TYR A 58 5.04 9.99 1.45
CA TYR A 58 4.22 9.12 0.62
C TYR A 58 5.06 8.46 -0.48
N GLN A 59 4.54 7.39 -1.07
CA GLN A 59 5.22 6.61 -2.11
C GLN A 59 6.64 6.15 -1.73
N ALA A 60 6.88 5.88 -0.43
CA ALA A 60 8.04 5.14 0.00
C ALA A 60 7.89 3.65 -0.37
N SER A 61 8.98 2.93 -0.40
CA SER A 61 8.99 1.48 -0.60
C SER A 61 9.11 0.76 0.74
N LEU A 62 8.40 -0.35 0.92
CA LEU A 62 8.40 -1.14 2.15
C LEU A 62 8.41 -2.63 1.82
N ALA A 63 9.26 -3.40 2.51
CA ALA A 63 9.29 -4.85 2.42
C ALA A 63 9.53 -5.48 3.81
N TYR A 64 9.06 -6.71 4.01
CA TYR A 64 9.35 -7.48 5.20
C TYR A 64 10.52 -8.43 4.96
N ASP A 65 11.63 -8.21 5.66
CA ASP A 65 12.80 -9.09 5.69
C ASP A 65 12.56 -10.23 6.70
N SER A 66 12.15 -11.38 6.18
CA SER A 66 11.80 -12.52 7.04
C SER A 66 13.01 -13.16 7.73
N LYS A 67 14.22 -13.02 7.17
CA LYS A 67 15.44 -13.52 7.82
C LYS A 67 15.77 -12.74 9.09
N ARG A 68 15.57 -11.42 9.06
CA ARG A 68 15.92 -10.52 10.16
C ARG A 68 14.71 -10.16 11.03
N ASN A 69 13.52 -10.56 10.60
CA ASN A 69 12.24 -10.28 11.26
C ASN A 69 12.02 -8.77 11.46
N VAL A 70 12.27 -7.99 10.41
CA VAL A 70 12.09 -6.54 10.39
C VAL A 70 11.41 -6.09 9.10
N PHE A 71 10.70 -4.96 9.16
CA PHE A 71 10.28 -4.26 7.97
C PHE A 71 11.35 -3.26 7.57
N VAL A 72 11.66 -3.18 6.28
CA VAL A 72 12.65 -2.27 5.70
C VAL A 72 11.91 -1.24 4.87
N LEU A 73 12.09 0.06 5.17
CA LEU A 73 11.54 1.18 4.43
C LEU A 73 12.67 1.94 3.74
N PHE A 74 12.44 2.33 2.48
CA PHE A 74 13.36 3.16 1.70
C PHE A 74 12.64 4.29 0.97
N GLY A 75 13.27 5.48 0.97
CA GLY A 75 12.91 6.56 0.09
C GLY A 75 11.57 7.25 0.41
N GLY A 76 10.84 7.63 -0.64
CA GLY A 76 9.57 8.32 -0.58
C GLY A 76 9.66 9.85 -0.66
N GLN A 77 8.53 10.50 -0.95
CA GLN A 77 8.42 11.95 -1.04
C GLN A 77 8.07 12.55 0.32
N THR A 78 8.90 13.44 0.81
CA THR A 78 8.68 14.24 2.02
C THR A 78 8.37 15.70 1.67
N ALA A 79 7.96 16.48 2.65
CA ALA A 79 7.79 17.93 2.46
C ALA A 79 9.10 18.67 2.09
N LYS A 80 10.27 18.05 2.32
CA LYS A 80 11.59 18.61 2.01
C LYS A 80 12.18 18.10 0.69
N GLY A 81 11.52 17.18 0.02
CA GLY A 81 12.00 16.53 -1.20
C GLY A 81 12.00 15.01 -1.09
N THR A 82 12.50 14.37 -2.12
CA THR A 82 12.59 12.90 -2.18
C THR A 82 13.74 12.40 -1.29
N SER A 83 13.47 11.35 -0.52
CA SER A 83 14.41 10.79 0.46
C SER A 83 15.23 9.64 -0.12
N ASP A 84 16.43 9.41 0.46
CA ASP A 84 17.29 8.23 0.26
C ASP A 84 17.54 7.49 1.58
N GLU A 85 16.74 7.78 2.59
CA GLU A 85 16.88 7.14 3.89
C GLU A 85 16.42 5.69 3.87
N THR A 86 17.16 4.85 4.60
CA THR A 86 16.78 3.48 4.93
C THR A 86 16.41 3.40 6.40
N TRP A 87 15.25 2.82 6.70
CA TRP A 87 14.76 2.61 8.06
C TRP A 87 14.34 1.15 8.25
N THR A 88 14.49 0.65 9.47
CA THR A 88 13.99 -0.68 9.86
C THR A 88 13.01 -0.57 11.02
N TRP A 89 11.95 -1.40 11.00
CA TRP A 89 10.95 -1.55 12.06
C TRP A 89 10.99 -2.97 12.60
N ASP A 90 11.20 -3.13 13.89
CA ASP A 90 11.34 -4.44 14.58
C ASP A 90 10.04 -4.94 15.23
N GLY A 91 8.92 -4.30 14.94
CA GLY A 91 7.63 -4.54 15.58
C GLY A 91 7.32 -3.58 16.73
N LYS A 92 8.29 -2.74 17.14
CA LYS A 92 8.15 -1.81 18.28
C LYS A 92 8.68 -0.42 17.98
N VAL A 93 9.87 -0.33 17.37
CA VAL A 93 10.55 0.95 17.13
C VAL A 93 11.15 1.03 15.73
N TRP A 94 11.16 2.24 15.20
CA TRP A 94 11.91 2.56 13.99
C TRP A 94 13.36 2.84 14.31
N LYS A 95 14.26 2.30 13.49
CA LYS A 95 15.69 2.60 13.53
C LYS A 95 16.14 3.10 12.17
N GLN A 96 16.74 4.28 12.12
CA GLN A 96 17.41 4.77 10.93
C GLN A 96 18.71 4.02 10.71
N MET A 97 18.95 3.55 9.51
CA MET A 97 20.18 2.86 9.11
C MET A 97 21.13 3.83 8.44
N SER A 98 22.43 3.53 8.51
CA SER A 98 23.49 4.36 7.90
C SER A 98 24.37 3.47 7.03
N PRO A 99 23.86 2.96 5.90
CA PRO A 99 24.63 2.13 4.98
C PRO A 99 25.78 2.93 4.31
N ALA A 100 26.86 2.25 3.95
CA ALA A 100 27.99 2.84 3.24
C ALA A 100 27.64 3.17 1.78
N HIS A 101 26.82 2.31 1.17
CA HIS A 101 26.28 2.50 -0.18
C HIS A 101 24.77 2.56 -0.12
N LYS A 102 24.15 3.34 -0.98
CA LYS A 102 22.67 3.47 -1.03
C LYS A 102 22.19 3.84 -2.42
N PRO A 103 20.96 3.43 -2.79
CA PRO A 103 20.33 3.93 -4.00
C PRO A 103 20.19 5.46 -3.97
N PRO A 104 20.19 6.15 -5.11
CA PRO A 104 19.81 7.56 -5.18
C PRO A 104 18.41 7.80 -4.58
N PRO A 105 18.13 9.02 -4.09
CA PRO A 105 16.81 9.40 -3.60
C PRO A 105 15.73 9.05 -4.63
N ARG A 106 14.66 8.37 -4.21
CA ARG A 106 13.57 8.00 -5.12
C ARG A 106 12.25 7.78 -4.42
N ARG A 107 11.18 7.87 -5.18
CA ARG A 107 9.81 7.53 -4.76
C ARG A 107 9.18 6.54 -5.74
N ALA A 108 8.08 5.93 -5.35
CA ALA A 108 7.30 5.01 -6.18
C ALA A 108 8.11 3.84 -6.79
N ALA A 109 9.23 3.45 -6.15
CA ALA A 109 9.97 2.25 -6.48
C ALA A 109 9.26 1.01 -5.92
N GLY A 110 9.45 -0.14 -6.58
CA GLY A 110 9.03 -1.43 -6.04
C GLY A 110 10.06 -1.98 -5.05
N MET A 111 9.59 -2.65 -3.98
CA MET A 111 10.48 -3.31 -3.03
C MET A 111 9.84 -4.59 -2.49
N ALA A 112 10.59 -5.69 -2.45
CA ALA A 112 10.16 -6.97 -1.92
C ALA A 112 11.34 -7.78 -1.38
N TYR A 113 11.07 -8.73 -0.49
CA TYR A 113 12.07 -9.66 0.02
C TYR A 113 12.26 -10.84 -0.92
N ASP A 114 13.51 -11.18 -1.19
CA ASP A 114 13.92 -12.39 -1.92
C ASP A 114 14.29 -13.48 -0.90
N PRO A 115 13.45 -14.50 -0.69
CA PRO A 115 13.71 -15.53 0.29
C PRO A 115 14.88 -16.44 -0.09
N ALA A 116 15.09 -16.67 -1.38
CA ALA A 116 16.13 -17.54 -1.89
C ALA A 116 17.52 -16.98 -1.63
N HIS A 117 17.70 -15.66 -1.78
CA HIS A 117 18.98 -14.98 -1.58
C HIS A 117 19.06 -14.21 -0.25
N GLN A 118 17.95 -14.15 0.51
CA GLN A 118 17.85 -13.54 1.85
C GLN A 118 18.22 -12.04 1.86
N VAL A 119 17.79 -11.33 0.83
CA VAL A 119 17.96 -9.88 0.65
C VAL A 119 16.64 -9.20 0.34
N VAL A 120 16.56 -7.88 0.57
CA VAL A 120 15.45 -7.08 0.05
C VAL A 120 15.86 -6.52 -1.31
N VAL A 121 15.02 -6.70 -2.32
CA VAL A 121 15.21 -6.20 -3.68
C VAL A 121 14.43 -4.90 -3.85
N LEU A 122 15.09 -3.88 -4.41
CA LEU A 122 14.47 -2.63 -4.83
C LEU A 122 14.69 -2.46 -6.33
N PHE A 123 13.66 -2.05 -7.05
CA PHE A 123 13.73 -1.79 -8.50
C PHE A 123 13.01 -0.50 -8.88
N GLY A 124 13.63 0.26 -9.79
CA GLY A 124 13.00 1.38 -10.47
C GLY A 124 12.66 2.56 -9.57
N GLY A 125 11.56 3.22 -9.90
CA GLY A 125 11.08 4.42 -9.20
C GLY A 125 11.52 5.73 -9.85
N LEU A 126 10.92 6.83 -9.42
CA LEU A 126 11.21 8.17 -9.88
C LEU A 126 12.34 8.80 -9.05
N ILE A 127 13.46 9.09 -9.71
CA ILE A 127 14.61 9.81 -9.15
C ILE A 127 14.43 11.30 -9.46
N PRO A 128 14.51 12.21 -8.47
CA PRO A 128 14.50 13.65 -8.73
C PRO A 128 15.80 14.02 -9.43
N ASP A 129 15.75 14.24 -10.74
CA ASP A 129 16.86 14.68 -11.55
C ASP A 129 16.38 15.89 -12.38
N GLN A 130 16.99 17.06 -12.13
CA GLN A 130 16.61 18.32 -12.78
C GLN A 130 15.09 18.67 -12.63
N ALA A 131 14.48 19.24 -13.65
CA ALA A 131 13.12 19.81 -13.55
C ALA A 131 12.00 18.77 -13.56
N GLU A 132 12.20 17.60 -14.19
CA GLU A 132 11.12 16.62 -14.46
C GLU A 132 11.31 15.27 -13.73
N GLY A 133 12.51 15.00 -13.21
CA GLY A 133 12.88 13.71 -12.66
C GLY A 133 13.25 12.69 -13.76
N ARG A 134 13.62 11.48 -13.34
CA ARG A 134 13.97 10.36 -14.23
C ARG A 134 13.46 9.06 -13.65
N ASP A 135 12.68 8.31 -14.44
CA ASP A 135 12.34 6.94 -14.11
C ASP A 135 13.58 6.04 -14.21
N ALA A 136 13.69 5.10 -13.29
CA ALA A 136 14.82 4.22 -13.20
C ALA A 136 14.47 2.78 -13.59
N ASN A 137 15.48 2.00 -13.96
CA ASN A 137 15.43 0.55 -14.17
C ASN A 137 16.59 -0.18 -13.48
N ASP A 138 17.25 0.49 -12.54
CA ASP A 138 18.29 -0.11 -11.73
C ASP A 138 17.73 -1.06 -10.67
N THR A 139 18.53 -2.06 -10.34
CA THR A 139 18.22 -3.05 -9.31
C THR A 139 19.21 -2.91 -8.16
N TRP A 140 18.70 -2.86 -6.94
CA TRP A 140 19.49 -2.82 -5.71
C TRP A 140 19.06 -3.92 -4.77
N THR A 141 20.00 -4.44 -3.99
CA THR A 141 19.72 -5.41 -2.94
C THR A 141 20.22 -4.91 -1.59
N TRP A 142 19.42 -5.10 -0.54
CA TRP A 142 19.73 -4.80 0.86
C TRP A 142 20.00 -6.08 1.63
N ASP A 143 21.14 -6.20 2.25
CA ASP A 143 21.56 -7.39 3.00
C ASP A 143 21.30 -7.32 4.52
N GLY A 144 20.66 -6.23 4.97
CA GLY A 144 20.42 -5.91 6.39
C GLY A 144 21.40 -4.87 6.95
N SER A 145 22.46 -4.54 6.24
CA SER A 145 23.49 -3.58 6.63
C SER A 145 23.83 -2.56 5.54
N ASP A 146 23.89 -2.99 4.29
CA ASP A 146 24.30 -2.15 3.17
C ASP A 146 23.52 -2.46 1.90
N TRP A 147 23.52 -1.51 0.95
CA TRP A 147 22.91 -1.67 -0.37
C TRP A 147 23.96 -2.00 -1.40
N LEU A 148 23.65 -2.97 -2.25
CA LEU A 148 24.46 -3.35 -3.41
C LEU A 148 23.69 -3.03 -4.69
N HIS A 149 24.30 -2.24 -5.59
CA HIS A 149 23.81 -2.10 -6.96
C HIS A 149 24.11 -3.37 -7.74
N VAL A 150 23.08 -3.96 -8.36
CA VAL A 150 23.23 -5.22 -9.10
C VAL A 150 23.29 -4.93 -10.60
N ASP A 151 24.35 -5.39 -11.24
CA ASP A 151 24.41 -5.44 -12.71
C ASP A 151 23.54 -6.61 -13.20
N THR A 152 22.37 -6.29 -13.72
CA THR A 152 21.39 -7.29 -14.20
C THR A 152 21.66 -7.74 -15.64
N GLY A 153 22.73 -7.26 -16.25
CA GLY A 153 23.03 -7.56 -17.66
C GLY A 153 22.06 -6.91 -18.64
N PRO A 154 22.06 -7.35 -19.91
CA PRO A 154 21.15 -6.79 -20.92
C PRO A 154 19.71 -7.25 -20.72
N GLY A 155 18.76 -6.33 -20.93
CA GLY A 155 17.33 -6.63 -20.97
C GLY A 155 16.60 -6.62 -19.63
N PRO A 156 16.96 -5.75 -18.66
CA PRO A 156 16.09 -5.55 -17.48
C PRO A 156 14.72 -5.02 -17.91
N PRO A 157 13.72 -5.06 -17.02
CA PRO A 157 12.46 -4.35 -17.28
C PRO A 157 12.73 -2.88 -17.64
N PRO A 158 12.00 -2.27 -18.59
CA PRO A 158 12.15 -0.86 -18.93
C PRO A 158 12.04 0.06 -17.72
N GLU A 159 12.60 1.25 -17.83
CA GLU A 159 12.49 2.33 -16.84
C GLU A 159 11.02 2.56 -16.46
N ARG A 160 10.75 2.63 -15.15
CA ARG A 160 9.38 2.79 -14.64
C ARG A 160 9.32 3.20 -13.19
N ASP A 161 8.26 3.91 -12.84
CA ASP A 161 7.83 4.15 -11.47
C ASP A 161 6.41 3.61 -11.23
N GLY A 162 5.89 3.73 -10.00
CA GLY A 162 4.55 3.26 -9.66
C GLY A 162 4.32 1.77 -9.88
N LEU A 163 5.39 1.00 -9.97
CA LEU A 163 5.37 -0.45 -10.14
C LEU A 163 5.15 -1.16 -8.80
N ASN A 164 4.81 -2.43 -8.87
CA ASN A 164 4.73 -3.28 -7.69
C ASN A 164 5.80 -4.37 -7.74
N LEU A 165 6.50 -4.54 -6.61
CA LEU A 165 7.25 -5.76 -6.31
C LEU A 165 6.54 -6.51 -5.18
N THR A 166 6.48 -7.83 -5.28
CA THR A 166 5.94 -8.68 -4.22
C THR A 166 6.73 -9.97 -4.10
N THR A 167 6.89 -10.44 -2.86
CA THR A 167 7.38 -11.79 -2.60
C THR A 167 6.28 -12.78 -2.92
N ALA A 168 6.53 -13.69 -3.85
CA ALA A 168 5.59 -14.67 -4.36
C ALA A 168 6.20 -16.09 -4.24
N GLY A 169 5.96 -16.72 -3.10
CA GLY A 169 6.62 -17.98 -2.75
C GLY A 169 8.13 -17.79 -2.53
N ASP A 170 8.95 -18.40 -3.37
CA ASP A 170 10.42 -18.39 -3.30
C ASP A 170 11.08 -17.31 -4.17
N ARG A 171 10.30 -16.47 -4.85
CA ARG A 171 10.80 -15.47 -5.81
C ARG A 171 10.17 -14.10 -5.63
N VAL A 172 10.75 -13.11 -6.28
CA VAL A 172 10.19 -11.76 -6.38
C VAL A 172 9.53 -11.59 -7.75
N ILE A 173 8.31 -11.06 -7.77
CA ILE A 173 7.57 -10.71 -8.99
C ILE A 173 7.42 -9.19 -9.06
N LEU A 174 7.75 -8.62 -10.21
CA LEU A 174 7.46 -7.27 -10.61
C LEU A 174 6.20 -7.28 -11.48
N PHE A 175 5.31 -6.33 -11.27
CA PHE A 175 4.17 -6.07 -12.15
C PHE A 175 3.97 -4.58 -12.42
N GLY A 176 3.73 -4.24 -13.68
CA GLY A 176 3.20 -2.95 -14.09
C GLY A 176 4.17 -1.78 -13.91
N GLY A 177 3.61 -0.64 -13.59
CA GLY A 177 4.30 0.65 -13.53
C GLY A 177 4.01 1.51 -14.76
N HIS A 178 4.59 2.69 -14.78
CA HIS A 178 4.49 3.62 -15.93
C HIS A 178 5.82 4.33 -16.16
N PHE A 179 5.95 4.90 -17.35
CA PHE A 179 7.06 5.75 -17.74
C PHE A 179 6.51 7.16 -18.03
N PHE A 180 6.86 8.13 -17.20
CA PHE A 180 6.46 9.55 -17.33
C PHE A 180 4.97 9.75 -17.66
N ASN A 181 4.05 8.92 -17.17
CA ASN A 181 2.64 8.95 -17.57
C ASN A 181 2.39 8.86 -19.09
N THR A 182 3.39 8.50 -19.89
CA THR A 182 3.30 8.34 -21.35
C THR A 182 3.11 6.89 -21.77
N ALA A 183 3.62 5.95 -20.99
CA ALA A 183 3.46 4.52 -21.21
C ALA A 183 3.08 3.83 -19.89
N TYR A 184 2.10 2.95 -19.92
CA TYR A 184 1.68 2.12 -18.79
C TYR A 184 1.96 0.67 -19.13
N PHE A 185 2.65 -0.03 -18.22
CA PHE A 185 3.07 -1.41 -18.41
C PHE A 185 2.04 -2.38 -17.78
N GLY A 186 1.77 -3.48 -18.47
CA GLY A 186 0.93 -4.58 -17.97
C GLY A 186 1.70 -5.91 -17.95
N ASP A 187 3.03 -5.81 -18.01
CA ASP A 187 3.95 -6.95 -18.02
C ASP A 187 4.27 -7.42 -16.59
N ALA A 188 4.62 -8.70 -16.49
CA ALA A 188 5.11 -9.30 -15.27
C ALA A 188 6.52 -9.88 -15.47
N TRP A 189 7.37 -9.74 -14.47
CA TRP A 189 8.75 -10.22 -14.49
C TRP A 189 9.08 -10.93 -13.19
N SER A 190 9.97 -11.93 -13.24
CA SER A 190 10.52 -12.58 -12.06
C SER A 190 11.99 -12.28 -11.90
N TRP A 191 12.42 -12.16 -10.66
CA TRP A 191 13.81 -12.01 -10.24
C TRP A 191 14.37 -13.34 -9.79
N ASP A 192 15.58 -13.70 -10.22
CA ASP A 192 16.26 -14.96 -9.88
C ASP A 192 17.50 -14.76 -8.97
N GLY A 193 17.67 -13.56 -8.41
CA GLY A 193 18.84 -13.15 -7.61
C GLY A 193 19.91 -12.42 -8.41
N LYS A 194 19.83 -12.41 -9.75
CA LYS A 194 20.81 -11.77 -10.62
C LYS A 194 20.19 -11.07 -11.83
N THR A 195 19.16 -11.67 -12.44
CA THR A 195 18.55 -11.20 -13.68
C THR A 195 17.03 -11.18 -13.59
N TRP A 196 16.41 -10.39 -14.47
CA TRP A 196 14.98 -10.33 -14.62
C TRP A 196 14.52 -11.15 -15.83
N ALA A 197 13.56 -12.03 -15.65
CA ALA A 197 12.93 -12.81 -16.71
C ALA A 197 11.47 -12.46 -16.85
N ARG A 198 10.99 -12.22 -18.06
CA ARG A 198 9.58 -11.94 -18.33
C ARG A 198 8.74 -13.20 -18.11
N LEU A 199 7.62 -13.06 -17.38
CA LEU A 199 6.75 -14.18 -16.99
C LEU A 199 5.55 -14.36 -17.92
N ASP A 200 5.01 -13.25 -18.46
CA ASP A 200 3.75 -13.25 -19.18
C ASP A 200 3.94 -13.40 -20.69
N THR A 201 3.28 -14.38 -21.28
CA THR A 201 3.32 -14.65 -22.73
C THR A 201 1.93 -14.63 -23.40
N GLY A 202 0.86 -14.35 -22.62
CA GLY A 202 -0.54 -14.42 -23.07
C GLY A 202 -1.35 -13.12 -22.83
N PRO A 203 -2.69 -13.21 -22.88
CA PRO A 203 -3.57 -12.13 -22.47
C PRO A 203 -3.23 -11.64 -21.06
N ARG A 204 -3.22 -10.34 -20.86
CA ARG A 204 -2.77 -9.70 -19.62
C ARG A 204 -3.64 -8.49 -19.28
N PRO A 205 -3.59 -8.02 -18.02
CA PRO A 205 -4.24 -6.77 -17.64
C PRO A 205 -3.77 -5.61 -18.52
N PRO A 206 -4.64 -4.63 -18.81
CA PRO A 206 -4.20 -3.35 -19.36
C PRO A 206 -3.07 -2.75 -18.53
N GLY A 207 -2.16 -2.04 -19.19
CA GLY A 207 -1.03 -1.37 -18.53
C GLY A 207 -1.49 -0.46 -17.41
N ARG A 208 -0.82 -0.54 -16.25
CA ARG A 208 -1.19 0.23 -15.06
C ARG A 208 -0.04 0.45 -14.10
N GLY A 209 -0.02 1.62 -13.45
CA GLY A 209 0.79 1.91 -12.27
C GLY A 209 -0.06 2.05 -11.02
N ALA A 210 0.57 2.11 -9.85
CA ALA A 210 -0.07 2.36 -8.56
C ALA A 210 -1.27 1.44 -8.25
N ALA A 211 -1.22 0.19 -8.69
CA ALA A 211 -2.21 -0.83 -8.38
C ALA A 211 -2.02 -1.36 -6.95
N ALA A 212 -3.09 -1.87 -6.34
CA ALA A 212 -2.97 -2.68 -5.13
C ALA A 212 -2.59 -4.11 -5.51
N VAL A 213 -1.59 -4.68 -4.82
CA VAL A 213 -1.08 -6.03 -5.10
C VAL A 213 -0.95 -6.83 -3.81
N ALA A 214 -1.38 -8.09 -3.85
CA ALA A 214 -1.20 -9.04 -2.77
C ALA A 214 -0.92 -10.45 -3.32
N TRP A 215 -0.20 -11.24 -2.53
CA TRP A 215 0.08 -12.65 -2.79
C TRP A 215 -0.74 -13.54 -1.86
N ASP A 216 -1.46 -14.49 -2.45
CA ASP A 216 -2.08 -15.60 -1.73
C ASP A 216 -1.11 -16.79 -1.70
N PRO A 217 -0.59 -17.14 -0.53
CA PRO A 217 0.34 -18.27 -0.41
C PRO A 217 -0.33 -19.65 -0.47
N VAL A 218 -1.67 -19.72 -0.35
CA VAL A 218 -2.40 -20.98 -0.37
C VAL A 218 -2.55 -21.47 -1.82
N ASP A 219 -3.10 -20.60 -2.68
CA ASP A 219 -3.34 -20.93 -4.08
C ASP A 219 -2.21 -20.48 -5.01
N SER A 220 -1.13 -19.93 -4.45
CA SER A 220 -0.01 -19.38 -5.23
C SER A 220 -0.49 -18.36 -6.28
N SER A 221 -1.35 -17.45 -5.87
CA SER A 221 -2.02 -16.47 -6.72
C SER A 221 -1.54 -15.06 -6.44
N LEU A 222 -1.18 -14.32 -7.49
CA LEU A 222 -0.94 -12.87 -7.42
C LEU A 222 -2.23 -12.14 -7.76
N PHE A 223 -2.69 -11.27 -6.87
CA PHE A 223 -3.84 -10.39 -7.10
C PHE A 223 -3.41 -8.98 -7.43
N ILE A 224 -4.11 -8.36 -8.39
CA ILE A 224 -3.93 -6.97 -8.79
C ILE A 224 -5.29 -6.31 -8.86
N VAL A 225 -5.42 -5.14 -8.23
CA VAL A 225 -6.69 -4.40 -8.15
C VAL A 225 -6.48 -2.94 -8.46
N GLY A 226 -7.27 -2.41 -9.39
CA GLY A 226 -7.28 -0.99 -9.75
C GLY A 226 -5.95 -0.50 -10.34
N GLY A 227 -5.51 0.65 -9.91
CA GLY A 227 -4.34 1.36 -10.41
C GLY A 227 -4.69 2.49 -11.38
N LEU A 228 -3.68 3.16 -11.92
CA LEU A 228 -3.80 4.18 -12.96
C LEU A 228 -3.47 3.56 -14.31
N GLY A 229 -4.34 3.70 -15.29
CA GLY A 229 -4.12 3.29 -16.67
C GLY A 229 -3.99 4.48 -17.61
N PHE A 230 -3.58 4.23 -18.85
CA PHE A 230 -3.43 5.26 -19.87
C PHE A 230 -4.74 6.01 -20.10
N ASN A 231 -4.67 7.33 -20.15
CA ASN A 231 -5.79 8.21 -20.47
C ASN A 231 -5.58 8.88 -21.83
N ALA A 232 -6.20 8.32 -22.85
CA ALA A 232 -6.05 8.83 -24.22
C ALA A 232 -6.63 10.25 -24.44
N THR A 233 -7.48 10.72 -23.52
CA THR A 233 -8.11 12.05 -23.63
C THR A 233 -7.41 13.13 -22.81
N ALA A 234 -6.53 12.74 -21.90
CA ALA A 234 -5.70 13.66 -21.14
C ALA A 234 -4.41 13.94 -21.92
N GLY A 235 -3.94 15.18 -21.90
CA GLY A 235 -2.68 15.56 -22.53
C GLY A 235 -1.48 14.78 -21.97
N ILE A 236 -0.36 14.83 -22.68
CA ILE A 236 0.92 14.24 -22.23
C ILE A 236 1.27 14.81 -20.85
N GLY A 237 1.59 13.92 -19.90
CA GLY A 237 1.92 14.29 -18.51
C GLY A 237 0.72 14.39 -17.57
N ALA A 238 -0.52 14.21 -18.04
CA ALA A 238 -1.66 14.11 -17.14
C ALA A 238 -1.66 12.78 -16.38
N LEU A 239 -2.17 12.81 -15.15
CA LEU A 239 -2.34 11.58 -14.36
C LEU A 239 -3.23 10.59 -15.10
N GLY A 240 -2.91 9.30 -15.00
CA GLY A 240 -3.68 8.23 -15.60
C GLY A 240 -5.10 8.14 -15.04
N THR A 241 -5.97 7.45 -15.77
CA THR A 241 -7.35 7.20 -15.32
C THR A 241 -7.38 6.06 -14.30
N PRO A 242 -8.01 6.25 -13.12
CA PRO A 242 -8.19 5.15 -12.17
C PRO A 242 -8.99 4.00 -12.79
N LEU A 243 -8.48 2.77 -12.63
CA LEU A 243 -9.08 1.54 -13.09
C LEU A 243 -9.92 0.90 -11.99
N GLY A 244 -10.94 0.14 -12.35
CA GLY A 244 -11.85 -0.53 -11.39
C GLY A 244 -11.89 -2.03 -11.55
N ASP A 245 -11.06 -2.60 -12.40
CA ASP A 245 -10.94 -4.04 -12.61
C ASP A 245 -9.96 -4.70 -11.62
N ALA A 246 -10.12 -5.99 -11.46
CA ALA A 246 -9.23 -6.80 -10.66
C ALA A 246 -8.83 -8.06 -11.44
N TRP A 247 -7.63 -8.55 -11.21
CA TRP A 247 -7.03 -9.67 -11.91
C TRP A 247 -6.30 -10.59 -10.96
N THR A 248 -6.22 -11.86 -11.32
CA THR A 248 -5.35 -12.83 -10.66
C THR A 248 -4.40 -13.47 -11.67
N PHE A 249 -3.16 -13.76 -11.21
CA PHE A 249 -2.14 -14.48 -11.98
C PHE A 249 -1.79 -15.78 -11.29
N VAL A 250 -2.07 -16.88 -11.96
CA VAL A 250 -1.85 -18.25 -11.46
C VAL A 250 -1.24 -19.09 -12.57
N GLY A 251 -0.18 -19.81 -12.29
CA GLY A 251 0.43 -20.74 -13.23
C GLY A 251 0.84 -20.09 -14.57
N GLY A 252 1.25 -18.84 -14.58
CA GLY A 252 1.63 -18.11 -15.79
C GLY A 252 0.47 -17.48 -16.57
N ARG A 253 -0.76 -17.50 -16.04
CA ARG A 253 -1.97 -17.01 -16.72
C ARG A 253 -2.69 -15.93 -15.92
N TRP A 254 -3.12 -14.89 -16.61
CA TRP A 254 -3.97 -13.84 -16.08
C TRP A 254 -5.45 -14.18 -16.26
N THR A 255 -6.25 -13.95 -15.24
CA THR A 255 -7.71 -14.06 -15.28
C THR A 255 -8.32 -12.84 -14.63
N GLN A 256 -9.26 -12.19 -15.32
CA GLN A 256 -10.00 -11.07 -14.74
C GLN A 256 -11.04 -11.58 -13.75
N LEU A 257 -11.10 -10.98 -12.57
CA LEU A 257 -12.09 -11.29 -11.57
C LEU A 257 -13.43 -10.65 -11.95
N SER A 258 -14.53 -11.40 -11.74
CA SER A 258 -15.88 -10.93 -12.01
C SER A 258 -16.46 -10.13 -10.84
N GLY A 259 -17.54 -9.39 -11.10
CA GLY A 259 -18.31 -8.66 -10.09
C GLY A 259 -17.88 -7.22 -9.88
N SER A 260 -18.73 -6.47 -9.16
CA SER A 260 -18.48 -5.07 -8.79
C SER A 260 -17.56 -5.03 -7.57
N GLY A 261 -16.27 -4.86 -7.81
CA GLY A 261 -15.26 -4.70 -6.77
C GLY A 261 -15.24 -3.30 -6.14
N PRO A 262 -14.08 -2.89 -5.62
CA PRO A 262 -13.93 -1.58 -4.98
C PRO A 262 -14.23 -0.38 -5.91
N GLY A 263 -14.48 -0.62 -7.20
CA GLY A 263 -14.64 0.43 -8.19
C GLY A 263 -13.30 1.04 -8.60
N ARG A 264 -13.34 2.23 -9.22
CA ARG A 264 -12.12 2.93 -9.66
C ARG A 264 -11.30 3.37 -8.46
N LEU A 265 -10.06 2.86 -8.38
CA LEU A 265 -9.20 3.02 -7.21
C LEU A 265 -7.72 2.99 -7.63
N ALA A 266 -6.94 3.95 -7.15
CA ALA A 266 -5.49 4.00 -7.36
C ALA A 266 -4.75 4.23 -6.05
N TYR A 267 -3.45 3.91 -6.02
CA TYR A 267 -2.60 4.06 -4.83
C TYR A 267 -3.15 3.36 -3.58
N ALA A 268 -3.94 2.33 -3.77
CA ALA A 268 -4.46 1.49 -2.70
C ALA A 268 -3.45 0.45 -2.26
N ASN A 269 -3.72 -0.16 -1.12
CA ASN A 269 -2.93 -1.24 -0.57
C ASN A 269 -3.76 -2.52 -0.54
N ALA A 270 -3.09 -3.67 -0.56
CA ALA A 270 -3.73 -4.96 -0.38
C ALA A 270 -2.94 -5.86 0.55
N ILE A 271 -3.64 -6.72 1.26
CA ILE A 271 -3.09 -7.81 2.09
C ILE A 271 -3.88 -9.10 1.82
N TRP A 272 -3.24 -10.23 2.09
CA TRP A 272 -3.91 -11.51 2.20
C TRP A 272 -4.33 -11.76 3.66
N ASP A 273 -5.62 -11.65 3.95
CA ASP A 273 -6.19 -11.99 5.26
C ASP A 273 -6.24 -13.52 5.40
N ARG A 274 -5.25 -14.08 6.10
CA ARG A 274 -5.12 -15.53 6.30
C ARG A 274 -6.26 -16.12 7.14
N ALA A 275 -6.73 -15.40 8.14
CA ALA A 275 -7.82 -15.85 9.00
C ALA A 275 -9.14 -15.92 8.25
N GLY A 276 -9.41 -14.94 7.40
CA GLY A 276 -10.58 -14.89 6.54
C GLY A 276 -10.41 -15.61 5.19
N THR A 277 -9.20 -16.10 4.85
CA THR A 277 -8.88 -16.70 3.53
C THR A 277 -9.36 -15.82 2.37
N ARG A 278 -8.98 -14.55 2.37
CA ARG A 278 -9.48 -13.55 1.42
C ARG A 278 -8.47 -12.46 1.14
N LEU A 279 -8.57 -11.88 -0.06
CA LEU A 279 -7.88 -10.64 -0.39
C LEU A 279 -8.60 -9.47 0.30
N VAL A 280 -7.86 -8.58 0.96
CA VAL A 280 -8.39 -7.32 1.48
C VAL A 280 -7.68 -6.16 0.81
N VAL A 281 -8.46 -5.27 0.18
CA VAL A 281 -8.01 -4.02 -0.45
C VAL A 281 -8.47 -2.85 0.41
N LEU A 282 -7.58 -1.93 0.70
CA LEU A 282 -7.86 -0.83 1.62
C LEU A 282 -7.19 0.48 1.20
N LEU A 283 -7.77 1.59 1.66
CA LEU A 283 -7.25 2.93 1.41
C LEU A 283 -7.24 3.32 -0.08
N GLY A 284 -6.34 4.23 -0.45
CA GLY A 284 -6.15 4.67 -1.81
C GLY A 284 -6.94 5.92 -2.16
N MET A 285 -6.99 6.23 -3.45
CA MET A 285 -7.62 7.42 -4.00
C MET A 285 -8.80 7.04 -4.88
N ARG A 286 -9.95 7.63 -4.61
CA ARG A 286 -11.17 7.58 -5.41
C ARG A 286 -11.45 8.95 -6.00
N CYS A 287 -10.61 9.40 -6.87
CA CYS A 287 -10.56 10.76 -7.42
C CYS A 287 -11.83 11.61 -7.22
N PRO A 288 -11.72 12.80 -6.63
CA PRO A 288 -10.46 13.42 -6.19
C PRO A 288 -10.02 13.10 -4.76
N ASP A 289 -10.79 12.31 -4.01
CA ASP A 289 -10.64 12.21 -2.56
C ASP A 289 -9.90 10.94 -2.11
N PRO A 290 -9.02 11.04 -1.10
CA PRO A 290 -8.48 9.89 -0.39
C PRO A 290 -9.58 9.08 0.29
N SER A 291 -9.38 7.76 0.41
CA SER A 291 -10.34 6.82 0.97
C SER A 291 -9.76 6.06 2.16
N ASN A 292 -10.62 5.67 3.11
CA ASN A 292 -10.32 4.66 4.14
C ASN A 292 -11.22 3.42 4.00
N ALA A 293 -11.89 3.28 2.87
CA ALA A 293 -12.73 2.13 2.59
C ALA A 293 -11.89 0.84 2.52
N ALA A 294 -12.49 -0.26 2.95
CA ALA A 294 -11.93 -1.59 2.83
C ALA A 294 -12.91 -2.53 2.10
N TRP A 295 -12.37 -3.40 1.27
CA TRP A 295 -13.11 -4.37 0.47
C TRP A 295 -12.44 -5.73 0.57
N ALA A 296 -13.23 -6.79 0.55
CA ALA A 296 -12.73 -8.17 0.55
C ALA A 296 -13.21 -8.91 -0.69
N TRP A 297 -12.33 -9.79 -1.22
CA TRP A 297 -12.64 -10.82 -2.22
C TRP A 297 -12.44 -12.18 -1.57
N ASP A 298 -13.49 -13.00 -1.54
CA ASP A 298 -13.54 -14.32 -0.89
C ASP A 298 -13.28 -15.49 -1.86
N GLY A 299 -12.82 -15.19 -3.07
CA GLY A 299 -12.66 -16.17 -4.16
C GLY A 299 -13.87 -16.24 -5.09
N LYS A 300 -15.00 -15.63 -4.73
CA LYS A 300 -16.26 -15.67 -5.50
C LYS A 300 -16.88 -14.30 -5.70
N ALA A 301 -16.89 -13.47 -4.67
CA ALA A 301 -17.57 -12.19 -4.68
C ALA A 301 -16.81 -11.11 -3.90
N TRP A 302 -17.02 -9.86 -4.28
CA TRP A 302 -16.57 -8.70 -3.53
C TRP A 302 -17.60 -8.31 -2.47
N SER A 303 -17.11 -7.97 -1.30
CA SER A 303 -17.90 -7.38 -0.22
C SER A 303 -17.21 -6.16 0.37
N GLN A 304 -17.97 -5.11 0.65
CA GLN A 304 -17.44 -3.97 1.37
C GLN A 304 -17.36 -4.30 2.86
N LEU A 305 -16.20 -4.05 3.44
CA LEU A 305 -15.97 -4.18 4.88
C LEU A 305 -16.27 -2.84 5.57
N ALA A 306 -16.28 -2.85 6.90
CA ALA A 306 -16.24 -1.60 7.67
C ALA A 306 -14.97 -0.80 7.27
N ASN A 307 -15.10 0.52 7.26
CA ASN A 307 -13.94 1.39 7.01
C ASN A 307 -12.83 1.11 8.03
N THR A 308 -11.58 1.19 7.56
CA THR A 308 -10.45 1.04 8.46
C THR A 308 -10.42 2.18 9.50
N PRO A 309 -9.87 1.96 10.70
CA PRO A 309 -9.62 3.05 11.65
C PRO A 309 -8.52 4.02 11.17
N ILE A 310 -7.79 3.64 10.12
CA ILE A 310 -6.75 4.46 9.50
C ILE A 310 -7.42 5.63 8.77
N PRO A 311 -7.04 6.89 9.04
CA PRO A 311 -7.61 8.04 8.32
C PRO A 311 -7.43 7.93 6.80
N PRO A 312 -8.34 8.51 6.00
CA PRO A 312 -8.26 8.49 4.53
C PRO A 312 -6.90 8.95 4.02
N ARG A 313 -6.33 8.18 3.07
CA ARG A 313 -5.00 8.46 2.49
C ARG A 313 -4.77 7.69 1.21
N TRP A 314 -3.83 8.16 0.41
CA TRP A 314 -3.27 7.46 -0.75
C TRP A 314 -1.74 7.41 -0.68
N GLY A 315 -1.14 6.51 -1.45
CA GLY A 315 0.33 6.41 -1.53
C GLY A 315 1.02 6.06 -0.21
N ALA A 316 0.27 5.52 0.77
CA ALA A 316 0.86 4.85 1.92
C ALA A 316 1.58 3.60 1.45
N THR A 317 2.67 3.26 2.13
CA THR A 317 3.36 2.00 1.84
C THR A 317 2.93 0.93 2.83
N LEU A 318 2.75 -0.30 2.32
CA LEU A 318 2.34 -1.45 3.12
C LEU A 318 3.17 -2.67 2.76
N ALA A 319 3.57 -3.43 3.76
CA ALA A 319 4.14 -4.76 3.59
C ALA A 319 3.52 -5.74 4.60
N GLN A 320 3.44 -7.00 4.20
CA GLN A 320 2.91 -8.08 5.02
C GLN A 320 4.02 -9.06 5.40
N ALA A 321 4.06 -9.43 6.67
CA ALA A 321 4.95 -10.43 7.21
C ALA A 321 4.46 -11.86 6.93
N THR A 322 5.37 -12.83 7.02
CA THR A 322 5.06 -14.23 6.76
C THR A 322 4.07 -14.85 7.76
N ASP A 323 3.89 -14.26 8.94
CA ASP A 323 2.90 -14.67 9.94
C ASP A 323 1.50 -14.04 9.71
N GLY A 324 1.36 -13.22 8.67
CA GLY A 324 0.11 -12.55 8.31
C GLY A 324 -0.06 -11.15 8.91
N LYS A 325 0.81 -10.73 9.84
CA LYS A 325 0.85 -9.35 10.32
C LYS A 325 1.28 -8.40 9.21
N ALA A 326 0.93 -7.11 9.34
CA ALA A 326 1.34 -6.13 8.35
C ALA A 326 1.74 -4.80 9.01
N LEU A 327 2.57 -4.05 8.29
CA LEU A 327 2.97 -2.69 8.63
C LEU A 327 2.53 -1.75 7.51
N LEU A 328 1.88 -0.64 7.89
CA LEU A 328 1.58 0.46 7.00
C LEU A 328 2.24 1.73 7.54
N PHE A 329 2.85 2.50 6.65
CA PHE A 329 3.47 3.77 6.99
C PHE A 329 3.08 4.89 6.02
N GLY A 330 2.83 6.08 6.57
CA GLY A 330 2.73 7.31 5.84
C GLY A 330 1.55 7.42 4.87
N GLY A 331 1.82 7.95 3.69
CA GLY A 331 0.82 8.32 2.68
C GLY A 331 0.57 9.82 2.64
N SER A 332 -0.42 10.24 1.87
CA SER A 332 -0.89 11.62 1.80
C SER A 332 -2.41 11.70 1.97
N ASN A 333 -2.88 12.73 2.64
CA ASN A 333 -4.31 13.05 2.78
C ASN A 333 -4.74 14.22 1.88
N GLU A 334 -3.89 14.65 0.97
CA GLU A 334 -4.22 15.67 -0.03
C GLU A 334 -5.23 15.12 -1.04
N ALA A 335 -6.16 15.96 -1.46
CA ALA A 335 -6.99 15.67 -2.63
C ALA A 335 -6.10 15.74 -3.89
N GLY A 336 -6.35 14.85 -4.85
CA GLY A 336 -5.56 14.81 -6.08
C GLY A 336 -6.23 13.94 -7.15
N CYS A 337 -5.99 14.24 -8.34
CA CYS A 337 -6.14 13.57 -9.63
C CYS A 337 -5.92 14.61 -10.70
#